data_9533977358c9f017f7e799f3d47f4e81
#
_entry.id   9533977358c9f017f7e799f3d47f4e81
#
_cell.length_a   1.000
_cell.length_b   1.000
_cell.length_c   1.000
_cell.angle_alpha   90.00
_cell.angle_beta   90.00
_cell.angle_gamma   90.00
#
_symmetry.space_group_name_H-M   'P 1'
#
loop_
_entity.id
_entity.type
_entity.pdbx_description
1 polymer ?
#
loop_
_entity_poly.entity_id
_entity_poly.type
_entity_poly.pdbx_seq_one_letter_code
_entity_poly.pdbx_strand_id
1 'polypeptide(L)'
;VKANIENMIGTVQVPLGVAGPLPVNGEYAAGQYYLPLATTEGALVASVNRGCSLIARAGGADVRIMRDGMTRAPVFAARDVVHARGVVAWVEGHAAEIRDAAESTTKHGEFLDAVTYVAGTSVFVRLEFDTKDAMGMNMVTIASQKVGELIERETGARLVALSGNMCTDKKPAAINLVRGRGKTVVAGVRLTDAMVADLLKTDAETLAEVNYRKNLVGSARAASFGFNAHAANVVAAMFIACGQDAAHVVEGSTAITTVDRVDGGVYVAVTLPSLPVGTVGGGTGVDTQRECLAILGVAGGGDPPGTHAKAFAEIVGAGVLAGELSLLGALAAQHLAR
;
A
#
# COMPACT_ATOMS: atom_id res chain seq x y z
N VAL A 1 7.71 -21.12 -11.03
CA VAL A 1 8.61 -20.76 -9.92
C VAL A 1 10.03 -20.50 -10.41
N LYS A 2 10.59 -21.31 -11.34
CA LYS A 2 11.97 -21.12 -11.87
C LYS A 2 12.21 -19.75 -12.53
N ALA A 3 11.17 -19.09 -13.00
CA ALA A 3 11.26 -17.75 -13.56
C ALA A 3 11.23 -16.61 -12.50
N ASN A 4 11.00 -16.95 -11.24
CA ASN A 4 10.83 -15.97 -10.18
C ASN A 4 12.09 -15.75 -9.33
N ILE A 5 12.95 -16.77 -9.22
CA ILE A 5 14.20 -16.69 -8.45
C ILE A 5 15.32 -17.46 -9.17
N GLU A 6 16.56 -17.01 -8.97
CA GLU A 6 17.80 -17.64 -9.40
C GLU A 6 18.24 -18.69 -8.37
N ASN A 7 19.06 -19.67 -8.81
CA ASN A 7 19.70 -20.67 -7.95
C ASN A 7 18.72 -21.41 -7.01
N MET A 8 17.51 -21.69 -7.50
CA MET A 8 16.44 -22.31 -6.73
C MET A 8 16.85 -23.70 -6.22
N ILE A 9 16.77 -23.93 -4.90
CA ILE A 9 17.02 -25.24 -4.24
C ILE A 9 15.74 -25.88 -3.70
N GLY A 10 14.65 -25.13 -3.57
CA GLY A 10 13.39 -25.62 -3.01
C GLY A 10 12.43 -24.48 -2.68
N THR A 11 11.41 -24.80 -1.90
CA THR A 11 10.39 -23.84 -1.41
C THR A 11 10.28 -23.93 0.09
N VAL A 12 9.90 -22.82 0.71
CA VAL A 12 9.53 -22.76 2.14
C VAL A 12 8.01 -22.71 2.23
N GLN A 13 7.43 -23.57 3.08
CA GLN A 13 5.99 -23.58 3.33
C GLN A 13 5.64 -22.62 4.46
N VAL A 14 4.65 -21.76 4.21
CA VAL A 14 4.04 -20.88 5.21
C VAL A 14 2.59 -21.31 5.40
N PRO A 15 2.10 -21.50 6.63
CA PRO A 15 0.69 -21.85 6.88
C PRO A 15 -0.24 -20.83 6.26
N LEU A 16 -1.29 -21.31 5.59
CA LEU A 16 -2.30 -20.50 4.92
C LEU A 16 -3.65 -20.71 5.58
N GLY A 17 -4.24 -19.64 6.09
CA GLY A 17 -5.59 -19.59 6.61
C GLY A 17 -6.50 -18.69 5.80
N VAL A 18 -7.80 -18.72 6.10
CA VAL A 18 -8.81 -17.88 5.44
C VAL A 18 -9.66 -17.19 6.50
N ALA A 19 -9.83 -15.87 6.35
CA ALA A 19 -10.76 -15.06 7.14
C ALA A 19 -11.89 -14.52 6.25
N GLY A 20 -13.10 -14.36 6.80
CA GLY A 20 -14.26 -13.83 6.11
C GLY A 20 -15.55 -14.63 6.36
N PRO A 21 -16.67 -14.33 5.67
CA PRO A 21 -16.73 -13.35 4.57
C PRO A 21 -16.55 -11.91 5.06
N LEU A 22 -15.88 -11.10 4.24
CA LEU A 22 -15.71 -9.67 4.42
C LEU A 22 -16.47 -8.93 3.31
N PRO A 23 -17.61 -8.30 3.61
CA PRO A 23 -18.29 -7.45 2.63
C PRO A 23 -17.50 -6.15 2.41
N VAL A 24 -17.28 -5.82 1.13
CA VAL A 24 -16.57 -4.61 0.70
C VAL A 24 -17.50 -3.83 -0.23
N ASN A 25 -17.66 -2.54 0.06
CA ASN A 25 -18.42 -1.54 -0.71
C ASN A 25 -17.42 -0.61 -1.42
N GLY A 26 -16.56 -1.16 -2.25
CA GLY A 26 -15.55 -0.44 -3.01
C GLY A 26 -16.05 0.03 -4.38
N GLU A 27 -15.20 0.78 -5.06
CA GLU A 27 -15.42 1.19 -6.46
C GLU A 27 -15.01 0.08 -7.42
N TYR A 28 -14.00 -0.70 -7.06
CA TYR A 28 -13.45 -1.80 -7.85
C TYR A 28 -13.75 -3.16 -7.22
N ALA A 29 -13.84 -3.23 -5.89
CA ALA A 29 -14.20 -4.42 -5.12
C ALA A 29 -15.58 -4.23 -4.48
N ALA A 30 -16.63 -4.76 -5.11
CA ALA A 30 -17.98 -4.76 -4.56
C ALA A 30 -18.47 -6.21 -4.40
N GLY A 31 -18.63 -6.67 -3.14
CA GLY A 31 -19.04 -8.04 -2.88
C GLY A 31 -18.54 -8.60 -1.55
N GLN A 32 -18.57 -9.92 -1.43
CA GLN A 32 -18.09 -10.65 -0.26
C GLN A 32 -16.79 -11.37 -0.59
N TYR A 33 -15.77 -11.17 0.23
CA TYR A 33 -14.45 -11.71 -0.02
C TYR A 33 -13.97 -12.60 1.13
N TYR A 34 -13.25 -13.65 0.79
CA TYR A 34 -12.53 -14.52 1.73
C TYR A 34 -11.05 -14.24 1.61
N LEU A 35 -10.45 -13.72 2.69
CA LEU A 35 -9.07 -13.24 2.70
C LEU A 35 -8.10 -14.39 2.92
N PRO A 36 -7.24 -14.75 1.94
CA PRO A 36 -6.15 -15.68 2.18
C PRO A 36 -5.05 -14.99 2.99
N LEU A 37 -4.66 -15.60 4.09
CA LEU A 37 -3.68 -15.08 5.04
C LEU A 37 -2.59 -16.11 5.28
N ALA A 38 -1.40 -15.87 4.77
CA ALA A 38 -0.21 -16.70 4.99
C ALA A 38 0.59 -16.14 6.17
N THR A 39 0.65 -16.88 7.28
CA THR A 39 1.28 -16.39 8.51
C THR A 39 1.77 -17.52 9.40
N THR A 40 2.79 -17.23 10.21
CA THR A 40 3.25 -18.08 11.32
C THR A 40 2.83 -17.53 12.68
N GLU A 41 2.13 -16.39 12.72
CA GLU A 41 1.61 -15.79 13.95
C GLU A 41 0.31 -16.48 14.38
N GLY A 42 0.30 -17.00 15.60
CA GLY A 42 -0.91 -17.55 16.20
C GLY A 42 -2.01 -16.51 16.39
N ALA A 43 -3.26 -16.93 16.28
CA ALA A 43 -4.46 -16.12 16.46
C ALA A 43 -4.70 -15.00 15.42
N LEU A 44 -3.78 -14.71 14.50
CA LEU A 44 -3.98 -13.64 13.51
C LEU A 44 -5.23 -13.87 12.65
N VAL A 45 -5.37 -15.07 12.07
CA VAL A 45 -6.51 -15.41 11.19
C VAL A 45 -7.83 -15.30 11.97
N ALA A 46 -7.88 -15.80 13.21
CA ALA A 46 -9.06 -15.69 14.06
C ALA A 46 -9.39 -14.24 14.42
N SER A 47 -8.37 -13.42 14.67
CA SER A 47 -8.52 -11.99 14.93
C SER A 47 -9.11 -11.25 13.73
N VAL A 48 -8.54 -11.43 12.54
CA VAL A 48 -9.06 -10.82 11.31
C VAL A 48 -10.48 -11.30 11.03
N ASN A 49 -10.75 -12.60 11.20
CA ASN A 49 -12.09 -13.17 11.00
C ASN A 49 -13.15 -12.55 11.93
N ARG A 50 -12.80 -12.27 13.20
CA ARG A 50 -13.67 -11.52 14.12
C ARG A 50 -13.99 -10.12 13.58
N GLY A 51 -13.00 -9.40 13.08
CA GLY A 51 -13.18 -8.10 12.45
C GLY A 51 -14.06 -8.17 11.19
N CYS A 52 -13.88 -9.18 10.33
CA CYS A 52 -14.73 -9.42 9.18
C CYS A 52 -16.20 -9.63 9.59
N SER A 53 -16.44 -10.42 10.65
CA SER A 53 -17.79 -10.64 11.18
C SER A 53 -18.45 -9.36 11.71
N LEU A 54 -17.67 -8.47 12.34
CA LEU A 54 -18.13 -7.17 12.82
C LEU A 54 -18.51 -6.26 11.65
N ILE A 55 -17.64 -6.16 10.65
CA ILE A 55 -17.87 -5.36 9.44
C ILE A 55 -19.09 -5.90 8.67
N ALA A 56 -19.26 -7.22 8.58
CA ALA A 56 -20.42 -7.82 7.92
C ALA A 56 -21.72 -7.44 8.59
N ARG A 57 -21.78 -7.40 9.93
CA ARG A 57 -22.96 -6.95 10.67
C ARG A 57 -23.23 -5.46 10.52
N ALA A 58 -22.21 -4.69 10.24
CA ALA A 58 -22.32 -3.24 10.00
C ALA A 58 -22.71 -2.88 8.56
N GLY A 59 -22.86 -3.86 7.66
CA GLY A 59 -23.26 -3.65 6.27
C GLY A 59 -22.10 -3.60 5.27
N GLY A 60 -20.88 -3.84 5.72
CA GLY A 60 -19.68 -3.85 4.88
C GLY A 60 -18.72 -2.69 5.15
N ALA A 61 -17.51 -2.80 4.64
CA ALA A 61 -16.52 -1.73 4.67
C ALA A 61 -16.64 -0.85 3.42
N ASP A 62 -16.80 0.46 3.61
CA ASP A 62 -16.68 1.42 2.51
C ASP A 62 -15.21 1.64 2.20
N VAL A 63 -14.81 1.45 0.94
CA VAL A 63 -13.41 1.57 0.55
C VAL A 63 -13.26 2.43 -0.70
N ARG A 64 -12.24 3.29 -0.71
CA ARG A 64 -11.92 4.17 -1.85
C ARG A 64 -10.42 4.23 -2.09
N ILE A 65 -10.05 4.27 -3.36
CA ILE A 65 -8.69 4.59 -3.79
C ILE A 65 -8.59 6.09 -4.03
N MET A 66 -7.76 6.75 -3.22
CA MET A 66 -7.57 8.20 -3.29
C MET A 66 -6.48 8.60 -4.28
N ARG A 67 -5.54 7.69 -4.56
CA ARG A 67 -4.43 7.89 -5.49
C ARG A 67 -3.89 6.55 -5.97
N ASP A 68 -3.36 6.54 -7.20
CA ASP A 68 -2.65 5.39 -7.77
C ASP A 68 -1.43 5.89 -8.55
N GLY A 69 -0.23 5.64 -8.05
CA GLY A 69 1.00 6.07 -8.70
C GLY A 69 2.24 5.40 -8.13
N MET A 70 2.92 4.61 -8.95
CA MET A 70 4.19 3.97 -8.61
C MET A 70 5.35 4.91 -8.92
N THR A 71 6.38 4.90 -8.09
CA THR A 71 7.47 5.86 -8.18
C THR A 71 8.84 5.26 -8.41
N ARG A 72 9.67 6.00 -9.18
CA ARG A 72 11.11 5.85 -9.28
C ARG A 72 11.76 7.22 -9.21
N ALA A 73 12.96 7.33 -8.66
CA ALA A 73 13.60 8.64 -8.47
C ALA A 73 15.10 8.57 -8.82
N PRO A 74 15.47 8.76 -10.10
CA PRO A 74 16.87 8.94 -10.48
C PRO A 74 17.49 10.15 -9.78
N VAL A 75 18.78 10.06 -9.52
CA VAL A 75 19.58 11.13 -8.93
C VAL A 75 20.67 11.57 -9.88
N PHE A 76 20.81 12.88 -9.99
CA PHE A 76 21.78 13.55 -10.87
C PHE A 76 22.80 14.36 -10.05
N ALA A 77 24.04 14.39 -10.51
CA ALA A 77 25.08 15.26 -10.00
C ALA A 77 25.20 16.50 -10.89
N ALA A 78 24.84 17.64 -10.35
CA ALA A 78 25.09 18.95 -10.97
C ALA A 78 26.48 19.44 -10.62
N ARG A 79 27.05 20.36 -11.41
CA ARG A 79 28.38 20.96 -11.17
C ARG A 79 28.41 21.86 -9.94
N ASP A 80 27.34 22.62 -9.76
CA ASP A 80 27.14 23.59 -8.69
C ASP A 80 25.62 23.82 -8.46
N VAL A 81 25.27 24.67 -7.51
CA VAL A 81 23.87 24.94 -7.14
C VAL A 81 23.12 25.73 -8.23
N VAL A 82 23.84 26.52 -9.06
CA VAL A 82 23.24 27.25 -10.18
C VAL A 82 22.84 26.24 -11.26
N HIS A 83 23.72 25.30 -11.57
CA HIS A 83 23.43 24.21 -12.50
C HIS A 83 22.28 23.31 -11.98
N ALA A 84 22.28 22.99 -10.66
CA ALA A 84 21.18 22.25 -10.06
C ALA A 84 19.82 22.94 -10.25
N ARG A 85 19.75 24.27 -10.07
CA ARG A 85 18.53 25.05 -10.35
C ARG A 85 18.16 25.02 -11.85
N GLY A 86 19.16 25.01 -12.73
CA GLY A 86 18.96 24.85 -14.18
C GLY A 86 18.30 23.51 -14.54
N VAL A 87 18.78 22.41 -13.93
CA VAL A 87 18.18 21.07 -14.10
C VAL A 87 16.72 21.06 -13.64
N VAL A 88 16.43 21.63 -12.47
CA VAL A 88 15.06 21.76 -11.96
C VAL A 88 14.17 22.52 -12.94
N ALA A 89 14.63 23.69 -13.42
CA ALA A 89 13.87 24.50 -14.37
C ALA A 89 13.60 23.75 -15.69
N TRP A 90 14.59 22.97 -16.15
CA TRP A 90 14.41 22.17 -17.34
C TRP A 90 13.32 21.09 -17.12
N VAL A 91 13.38 20.34 -16.03
CA VAL A 91 12.38 19.31 -15.72
C VAL A 91 10.97 19.92 -15.60
N GLU A 92 10.83 21.05 -14.91
CA GLU A 92 9.57 21.78 -14.76
C GLU A 92 8.99 22.28 -16.11
N GLY A 93 9.87 22.65 -17.05
CA GLY A 93 9.47 23.19 -18.35
C GLY A 93 9.23 22.15 -19.46
N HIS A 94 9.67 20.89 -19.28
CA HIS A 94 9.69 19.88 -20.35
C HIS A 94 8.89 18.60 -20.00
N ALA A 95 7.77 18.77 -19.32
CA ALA A 95 6.92 17.65 -18.89
C ALA A 95 6.44 16.78 -20.07
N ALA A 96 6.17 17.36 -21.24
CA ALA A 96 5.76 16.64 -22.44
C ALA A 96 6.88 15.72 -22.97
N GLU A 97 8.11 16.24 -23.07
CA GLU A 97 9.26 15.47 -23.54
C GLU A 97 9.64 14.34 -22.57
N ILE A 98 9.49 14.59 -21.26
CA ILE A 98 9.68 13.57 -20.21
C ILE A 98 8.63 12.47 -20.36
N ARG A 99 7.37 12.83 -20.59
CA ARG A 99 6.27 11.89 -20.85
C ARG A 99 6.58 11.03 -22.08
N ASP A 100 6.91 11.65 -23.20
CA ASP A 100 7.19 10.94 -24.45
C ASP A 100 8.36 9.96 -24.29
N ALA A 101 9.42 10.37 -23.59
CA ALA A 101 10.55 9.51 -23.30
C ALA A 101 10.16 8.32 -22.39
N ALA A 102 9.38 8.57 -21.36
CA ALA A 102 8.93 7.54 -20.42
C ALA A 102 8.01 6.51 -21.09
N GLU A 103 7.00 6.99 -21.81
CA GLU A 103 5.96 6.15 -22.45
C GLU A 103 6.47 5.41 -23.68
N SER A 104 7.56 5.89 -24.31
CA SER A 104 8.21 5.17 -25.41
C SER A 104 8.72 3.76 -25.03
N THR A 105 8.85 3.49 -23.74
CA THR A 105 9.40 2.24 -23.22
C THR A 105 8.35 1.19 -22.86
N THR A 106 7.07 1.56 -22.83
CA THR A 106 5.98 0.68 -22.40
C THR A 106 4.73 0.89 -23.24
N LYS A 107 3.92 -0.16 -23.36
CA LYS A 107 2.58 -0.11 -23.97
C LYS A 107 1.46 -0.06 -22.94
N HIS A 108 1.77 -0.16 -21.65
CA HIS A 108 0.79 -0.40 -20.58
C HIS A 108 0.84 0.63 -19.46
N GLY A 109 2.00 1.29 -19.26
CA GLY A 109 2.14 2.30 -18.21
C GLY A 109 1.95 3.72 -18.76
N GLU A 110 1.45 4.60 -17.91
CA GLU A 110 1.27 6.02 -18.21
C GLU A 110 2.13 6.86 -17.27
N PHE A 111 2.82 7.86 -17.79
CA PHE A 111 3.53 8.83 -16.99
C PHE A 111 2.54 9.83 -16.36
N LEU A 112 2.64 10.03 -15.05
CA LEU A 112 1.74 10.92 -14.32
C LEU A 112 2.41 12.24 -13.94
N ASP A 113 3.59 12.21 -13.33
CA ASP A 113 4.23 13.40 -12.76
C ASP A 113 5.75 13.24 -12.60
N ALA A 114 6.45 14.38 -12.52
CA ALA A 114 7.87 14.48 -12.18
C ALA A 114 8.09 15.60 -11.17
N VAL A 115 8.51 15.23 -9.96
CA VAL A 115 8.77 16.19 -8.87
C VAL A 115 10.26 16.20 -8.55
N THR A 116 10.86 17.40 -8.51
CA THR A 116 12.27 17.58 -8.21
C THR A 116 12.52 17.88 -6.75
N TYR A 117 13.64 17.34 -6.22
CA TYR A 117 14.18 17.65 -4.91
C TYR A 117 15.67 17.91 -5.02
N VAL A 118 16.18 18.89 -4.29
CA VAL A 118 17.59 19.28 -4.34
C VAL A 118 18.22 19.24 -2.96
N ALA A 119 19.43 18.68 -2.91
CA ALA A 119 20.30 18.75 -1.74
C ALA A 119 21.73 19.05 -2.22
N GLY A 120 22.19 20.30 -2.05
CA GLY A 120 23.46 20.75 -2.58
C GLY A 120 23.50 20.64 -4.12
N THR A 121 24.40 19.82 -4.63
CA THR A 121 24.53 19.54 -6.08
C THR A 121 23.79 18.28 -6.52
N SER A 122 23.11 17.59 -5.62
CA SER A 122 22.31 16.40 -5.92
C SER A 122 20.88 16.82 -6.30
N VAL A 123 20.45 16.48 -7.51
CA VAL A 123 19.08 16.68 -7.99
C VAL A 123 18.41 15.33 -8.10
N PHE A 124 17.31 15.14 -7.37
CA PHE A 124 16.47 13.96 -7.43
C PHE A 124 15.23 14.28 -8.24
N VAL A 125 14.90 13.45 -9.22
CA VAL A 125 13.69 13.59 -10.03
C VAL A 125 12.77 12.42 -9.72
N ARG A 126 11.75 12.63 -8.87
CA ARG A 126 10.78 11.61 -8.50
C ARG A 126 9.71 11.53 -9.58
N LEU A 127 9.83 10.51 -10.41
CA LEU A 127 8.89 10.16 -11.47
C LEU A 127 7.76 9.31 -10.91
N GLU A 128 6.56 9.50 -11.41
CA GLU A 128 5.37 8.78 -11.01
C GLU A 128 4.63 8.21 -12.21
N PHE A 129 4.13 6.98 -12.08
CA PHE A 129 3.51 6.23 -13.17
C PHE A 129 2.25 5.49 -12.71
N ASP A 130 1.20 5.49 -13.52
CA ASP A 130 0.15 4.48 -13.46
C ASP A 130 0.68 3.17 -14.09
N THR A 131 0.73 2.12 -13.31
CA THR A 131 1.27 0.81 -13.72
C THR A 131 0.18 -0.23 -13.99
N LYS A 132 -1.07 0.19 -14.01
CA LYS A 132 -2.26 -0.65 -14.23
C LYS A 132 -2.31 -1.83 -13.25
N ASP A 133 -2.40 -3.06 -13.74
CA ASP A 133 -2.48 -4.26 -12.88
C ASP A 133 -1.13 -4.78 -12.39
N ALA A 134 -0.03 -4.23 -12.90
CA ALA A 134 1.30 -4.56 -12.38
C ALA A 134 1.65 -3.69 -11.16
N MET A 135 2.42 -4.22 -10.21
CA MET A 135 3.10 -3.39 -9.21
C MET A 135 4.12 -2.46 -9.88
N GLY A 136 4.78 -2.90 -10.97
CA GLY A 136 5.37 -2.08 -12.01
C GLY A 136 6.83 -1.70 -11.83
N MET A 137 7.58 -2.19 -10.81
CA MET A 137 8.95 -1.74 -10.54
C MET A 137 9.93 -1.86 -11.71
N ASN A 138 9.89 -2.95 -12.48
CA ASN A 138 10.75 -3.10 -13.65
C ASN A 138 10.39 -2.08 -14.75
N MET A 139 9.10 -1.91 -15.01
CA MET A 139 8.60 -0.96 -16.01
C MET A 139 9.03 0.46 -15.67
N VAL A 140 8.77 0.93 -14.44
CA VAL A 140 9.14 2.30 -14.03
C VAL A 140 10.66 2.50 -13.95
N THR A 141 11.43 1.44 -13.74
CA THR A 141 12.90 1.52 -13.77
C THR A 141 13.42 1.73 -15.19
N ILE A 142 12.89 0.99 -16.17
CA ILE A 142 13.24 1.14 -17.60
C ILE A 142 12.83 2.53 -18.10
N ALA A 143 11.61 2.97 -17.80
CA ALA A 143 11.13 4.31 -18.14
C ALA A 143 12.01 5.41 -17.51
N SER A 144 12.38 5.25 -16.24
CA SER A 144 13.26 6.20 -15.54
C SER A 144 14.68 6.24 -16.09
N GLN A 145 15.19 5.15 -16.64
CA GLN A 145 16.46 5.15 -17.33
C GLN A 145 16.38 6.04 -18.59
N LYS A 146 15.35 5.85 -19.40
CA LYS A 146 15.16 6.64 -20.63
C LYS A 146 14.99 8.12 -20.33
N VAL A 147 14.21 8.46 -19.32
CA VAL A 147 14.06 9.85 -18.84
C VAL A 147 15.39 10.38 -18.29
N GLY A 148 16.13 9.57 -17.54
CA GLY A 148 17.43 9.94 -16.99
C GLY A 148 18.45 10.28 -18.09
N GLU A 149 18.52 9.47 -19.13
CA GLU A 149 19.38 9.73 -20.31
C GLU A 149 18.97 11.03 -21.04
N LEU A 150 17.67 11.32 -21.13
CA LEU A 150 17.16 12.57 -21.68
C LEU A 150 17.63 13.78 -20.86
N ILE A 151 17.39 13.77 -19.55
CA ILE A 151 17.77 14.85 -18.63
C ILE A 151 19.30 15.08 -18.66
N GLU A 152 20.09 14.02 -18.64
CA GLU A 152 21.56 14.11 -18.71
C GLU A 152 22.01 14.79 -20.00
N ARG A 153 21.46 14.39 -21.15
CA ARG A 153 21.79 14.96 -22.45
C ARG A 153 21.43 16.43 -22.55
N GLU A 154 20.25 16.83 -22.09
CA GLU A 154 19.74 18.19 -22.27
C GLU A 154 20.32 19.18 -21.24
N THR A 155 20.65 18.70 -20.04
CA THR A 155 21.11 19.58 -18.95
C THR A 155 22.61 19.48 -18.70
N GLY A 156 23.26 18.41 -19.14
CA GLY A 156 24.66 18.12 -18.81
C GLY A 156 24.88 17.70 -17.33
N ALA A 157 23.83 17.45 -16.57
CA ALA A 157 23.93 16.89 -15.23
C ALA A 157 24.10 15.36 -15.32
N ARG A 158 25.13 14.82 -14.67
CA ARG A 158 25.46 13.41 -14.78
C ARG A 158 24.44 12.54 -14.02
N LEU A 159 23.82 11.56 -14.70
CA LEU A 159 22.99 10.55 -14.07
C LEU A 159 23.86 9.63 -13.21
N VAL A 160 23.63 9.64 -11.88
CA VAL A 160 24.42 8.87 -10.90
C VAL A 160 23.82 7.50 -10.66
N ALA A 161 22.51 7.45 -10.45
CA ALA A 161 21.77 6.21 -10.20
C ALA A 161 20.30 6.36 -10.56
N LEU A 162 19.67 5.27 -10.95
CA LEU A 162 18.23 5.23 -11.25
C LEU A 162 17.35 5.29 -9.99
N SER A 163 17.93 5.05 -8.81
CA SER A 163 17.26 5.21 -7.52
C SER A 163 18.14 5.99 -6.57
N GLY A 164 17.77 7.24 -6.31
CA GLY A 164 18.36 8.09 -5.28
C GLY A 164 17.62 8.04 -3.94
N ASN A 165 16.82 7.02 -3.71
CA ASN A 165 15.98 6.84 -2.51
C ASN A 165 14.86 7.88 -2.30
N MET A 166 14.68 8.86 -3.18
CA MET A 166 13.48 9.72 -3.16
C MET A 166 12.23 9.00 -3.71
N CYS A 167 12.39 7.82 -4.32
CA CYS A 167 11.30 6.88 -4.62
C CYS A 167 10.83 6.12 -3.38
N THR A 168 11.68 6.03 -2.34
CA THR A 168 11.42 5.38 -1.04
C THR A 168 11.01 3.90 -1.15
N ASP A 169 11.55 3.22 -2.16
CA ASP A 169 11.31 1.80 -2.37
C ASP A 169 11.83 0.97 -1.18
N LYS A 170 10.91 0.23 -0.52
CA LYS A 170 11.21 -0.65 0.62
C LYS A 170 11.87 0.08 1.81
N LYS A 171 11.46 1.30 2.08
CA LYS A 171 11.97 2.12 3.18
C LYS A 171 10.85 2.80 3.95
N PRO A 172 10.94 2.84 5.29
CA PRO A 172 10.07 3.69 6.09
C PRO A 172 10.48 5.14 5.89
N ALA A 173 9.59 5.96 5.33
CA ALA A 173 9.89 7.35 5.02
C ALA A 173 8.65 8.25 5.11
N ALA A 174 8.81 9.47 5.63
CA ALA A 174 7.72 10.42 5.79
C ALA A 174 7.06 10.80 4.45
N ILE A 175 7.84 10.84 3.36
CA ILE A 175 7.29 11.16 2.03
C ILE A 175 6.23 10.14 1.57
N ASN A 176 6.32 8.87 2.02
CA ASN A 176 5.33 7.84 1.73
C ASN A 176 4.00 8.11 2.43
N LEU A 177 4.00 8.74 3.62
CA LEU A 177 2.78 9.15 4.31
C LEU A 177 2.11 10.35 3.63
N VAL A 178 2.91 11.26 3.06
CA VAL A 178 2.43 12.52 2.48
C VAL A 178 2.06 12.39 1.00
N ARG A 179 2.95 11.76 0.22
CA ARG A 179 2.81 11.64 -1.24
C ARG A 179 2.25 10.30 -1.68
N GLY A 180 2.35 9.28 -0.85
CA GLY A 180 2.04 7.91 -1.20
C GLY A 180 3.04 7.28 -2.18
N ARG A 181 2.91 5.94 -2.36
CA ARG A 181 3.65 5.14 -3.33
C ARG A 181 2.83 3.88 -3.66
N GLY A 182 2.52 3.66 -4.95
CA GLY A 182 1.47 2.71 -5.32
C GLY A 182 0.09 3.29 -5.01
N LYS A 183 -0.80 2.50 -4.46
CA LYS A 183 -2.19 2.92 -4.20
C LYS A 183 -2.33 3.51 -2.80
N THR A 184 -3.02 4.65 -2.69
CA THR A 184 -3.49 5.19 -1.41
C THR A 184 -4.93 4.73 -1.21
N VAL A 185 -5.16 3.94 -0.16
CA VAL A 185 -6.46 3.33 0.12
C VAL A 185 -7.00 3.86 1.44
N VAL A 186 -8.29 4.20 1.46
CA VAL A 186 -9.02 4.54 2.69
C VAL A 186 -10.18 3.56 2.82
N ALA A 187 -10.28 2.88 3.96
CA ALA A 187 -11.37 1.98 4.29
C ALA A 187 -12.01 2.38 5.61
N GLY A 188 -13.33 2.37 5.71
CA GLY A 188 -14.04 2.76 6.92
C GLY A 188 -15.33 2.00 7.13
N VAL A 189 -15.81 2.01 8.37
CA VAL A 189 -17.08 1.41 8.77
C VAL A 189 -17.71 2.18 9.93
N ARG A 190 -19.03 2.30 9.91
CA ARG A 190 -19.81 2.85 11.02
C ARG A 190 -20.31 1.72 11.91
N LEU A 191 -20.03 1.80 13.22
CA LEU A 191 -20.53 0.87 14.23
C LEU A 191 -21.47 1.61 15.18
N THR A 192 -22.62 1.02 15.49
CA THR A 192 -23.50 1.54 16.53
C THR A 192 -22.95 1.20 17.92
N ASP A 193 -23.37 1.98 18.96
CA ASP A 193 -23.01 1.68 20.35
C ASP A 193 -23.39 0.24 20.74
N ALA A 194 -24.54 -0.25 20.27
CA ALA A 194 -24.97 -1.63 20.50
C ALA A 194 -23.99 -2.66 19.88
N MET A 195 -23.51 -2.42 18.64
CA MET A 195 -22.53 -3.31 18.01
C MET A 195 -21.20 -3.33 18.77
N VAL A 196 -20.74 -2.16 19.22
CA VAL A 196 -19.50 -2.04 20.00
C VAL A 196 -19.64 -2.83 21.32
N ALA A 197 -20.75 -2.66 22.03
CA ALA A 197 -21.01 -3.38 23.28
C ALA A 197 -21.15 -4.89 23.06
N ASP A 198 -21.92 -5.32 22.07
CA ASP A 198 -22.23 -6.72 21.86
C ASP A 198 -21.05 -7.53 21.28
N LEU A 199 -20.30 -6.94 20.35
CA LEU A 199 -19.31 -7.68 19.56
C LEU A 199 -17.87 -7.44 20.04
N LEU A 200 -17.56 -6.22 20.49
CA LEU A 200 -16.24 -5.87 21.01
C LEU A 200 -16.17 -5.93 22.54
N LYS A 201 -17.30 -6.09 23.23
CA LYS A 201 -17.38 -6.16 24.71
C LYS A 201 -16.77 -4.94 25.40
N THR A 202 -16.95 -3.78 24.80
CA THR A 202 -16.49 -2.47 25.27
C THR A 202 -17.52 -1.41 24.91
N ASP A 203 -17.23 -0.15 25.14
CA ASP A 203 -18.04 0.98 24.71
C ASP A 203 -17.29 1.85 23.71
N ALA A 204 -18.03 2.72 23.02
CA ALA A 204 -17.50 3.55 21.95
C ALA A 204 -16.49 4.60 22.45
N GLU A 205 -16.61 5.09 23.67
CA GLU A 205 -15.68 6.05 24.26
C GLU A 205 -14.35 5.37 24.59
N THR A 206 -14.39 4.22 25.25
CA THR A 206 -13.20 3.42 25.55
C THR A 206 -12.46 3.01 24.27
N LEU A 207 -13.19 2.61 23.22
CA LEU A 207 -12.59 2.26 21.94
C LEU A 207 -11.84 3.45 21.31
N ALA A 208 -12.47 4.64 21.32
CA ALA A 208 -11.86 5.87 20.83
C ALA A 208 -10.64 6.28 21.67
N GLU A 209 -10.73 6.17 23.01
CA GLU A 209 -9.62 6.49 23.91
C GLU A 209 -8.41 5.56 23.68
N VAL A 210 -8.64 4.26 23.52
CA VAL A 210 -7.54 3.30 23.20
C VAL A 210 -6.87 3.69 21.89
N ASN A 211 -7.62 4.00 20.83
CA ASN A 211 -7.03 4.46 19.58
C ASN A 211 -6.23 5.77 19.77
N TYR A 212 -6.79 6.75 20.44
CA TYR A 212 -6.13 8.02 20.69
C TYR A 212 -4.81 7.84 21.44
N ARG A 213 -4.81 7.12 22.56
CA ARG A 213 -3.61 6.97 23.41
C ARG A 213 -2.58 6.04 22.79
N LYS A 214 -3.00 4.91 22.24
CA LYS A 214 -2.11 3.92 21.64
C LYS A 214 -1.66 4.36 20.24
N ASN A 215 -2.60 4.44 19.30
CA ASN A 215 -2.27 4.59 17.89
C ASN A 215 -1.80 6.00 17.53
N LEU A 216 -2.36 7.03 18.16
CA LEU A 216 -1.98 8.41 17.84
C LEU A 216 -0.87 8.91 18.78
N VAL A 217 -1.13 9.06 20.07
CA VAL A 217 -0.16 9.62 21.01
C VAL A 217 1.05 8.72 21.20
N GLY A 218 0.84 7.42 21.37
CA GLY A 218 1.92 6.43 21.54
C GLY A 218 2.82 6.37 20.32
N SER A 219 2.24 6.30 19.12
CA SER A 219 3.01 6.28 17.87
C SER A 219 3.75 7.60 17.62
N ALA A 220 3.13 8.74 17.90
CA ALA A 220 3.78 10.05 17.79
C ALA A 220 4.96 10.16 18.76
N ARG A 221 4.79 9.71 20.02
CA ARG A 221 5.87 9.72 21.02
C ARG A 221 7.02 8.79 20.68
N ALA A 222 6.72 7.67 20.01
CA ALA A 222 7.72 6.72 19.50
C ALA A 222 8.38 7.17 18.19
N ALA A 223 7.94 8.29 17.59
CA ALA A 223 8.34 8.75 16.25
C ALA A 223 8.12 7.68 15.16
N SER A 224 7.01 6.96 15.26
CA SER A 224 6.62 5.93 14.29
C SER A 224 6.17 6.58 12.97
N PHE A 225 6.46 5.92 11.84
CA PHE A 225 5.88 6.26 10.54
C PHE A 225 4.51 5.62 10.28
N GLY A 226 3.94 4.90 11.23
CA GLY A 226 2.60 4.34 11.20
C GLY A 226 1.88 4.64 12.50
N PHE A 227 0.57 4.91 12.40
CA PHE A 227 -0.31 5.26 13.51
C PHE A 227 -1.46 4.25 13.57
N ASN A 228 -1.11 2.97 13.77
CA ASN A 228 -2.02 1.83 13.71
C ASN A 228 -1.71 0.81 14.81
N ALA A 229 -2.57 -0.19 14.96
CA ALA A 229 -2.39 -1.23 15.97
C ALA A 229 -1.47 -2.37 15.48
N HIS A 230 -1.75 -2.93 14.27
CA HIS A 230 -0.97 -4.03 13.70
C HIS A 230 -1.16 -4.21 12.18
N ALA A 231 -1.31 -3.13 11.44
CA ALA A 231 -1.51 -3.20 9.98
C ALA A 231 -0.49 -4.11 9.27
N ALA A 232 0.76 -4.14 9.75
CA ALA A 232 1.81 -4.99 9.20
C ALA A 232 1.45 -6.48 9.18
N ASN A 233 0.74 -6.98 10.19
CA ASN A 233 0.33 -8.37 10.28
C ASN A 233 -0.57 -8.77 9.10
N VAL A 234 -1.58 -7.95 8.80
CA VAL A 234 -2.54 -8.23 7.74
C VAL A 234 -1.90 -8.03 6.37
N VAL A 235 -1.17 -6.92 6.18
CA VAL A 235 -0.49 -6.64 4.92
C VAL A 235 0.51 -7.73 4.58
N ALA A 236 1.37 -8.14 5.52
CA ALA A 236 2.35 -9.21 5.30
C ALA A 236 1.68 -10.54 4.97
N ALA A 237 0.64 -10.93 5.71
CA ALA A 237 -0.07 -12.18 5.49
C ALA A 237 -0.72 -12.24 4.10
N MET A 238 -1.36 -11.16 3.66
CA MET A 238 -1.95 -11.07 2.32
C MET A 238 -0.88 -10.98 1.23
N PHE A 239 0.22 -10.26 1.47
CA PHE A 239 1.32 -10.14 0.50
C PHE A 239 1.97 -11.48 0.21
N ILE A 240 2.26 -12.27 1.25
CA ILE A 240 2.83 -13.62 1.10
C ILE A 240 1.83 -14.53 0.39
N ALA A 241 0.56 -14.54 0.81
CA ALA A 241 -0.48 -15.36 0.22
C ALA A 241 -0.73 -15.06 -1.25
N CYS A 242 -0.69 -13.78 -1.65
CA CYS A 242 -1.06 -13.30 -2.99
C CYS A 242 0.14 -12.96 -3.88
N GLY A 243 1.34 -13.40 -3.54
CA GLY A 243 2.53 -13.27 -4.38
C GLY A 243 3.03 -11.85 -4.59
N GLN A 244 2.77 -10.96 -3.63
CA GLN A 244 3.34 -9.62 -3.62
C GLN A 244 4.81 -9.66 -3.14
N ASP A 245 5.56 -8.62 -3.44
CA ASP A 245 6.91 -8.50 -2.88
C ASP A 245 6.81 -8.23 -1.37
N ALA A 246 7.20 -9.21 -0.55
CA ALA A 246 7.10 -9.16 0.89
C ALA A 246 7.85 -7.97 1.52
N ALA A 247 8.93 -7.49 0.87
CA ALA A 247 9.67 -6.33 1.37
C ALA A 247 8.85 -5.03 1.32
N HIS A 248 7.83 -4.95 0.48
CA HIS A 248 6.93 -3.80 0.41
C HIS A 248 5.96 -3.69 1.62
N VAL A 249 5.96 -4.64 2.54
CA VAL A 249 5.29 -4.48 3.83
C VAL A 249 5.81 -3.25 4.58
N VAL A 250 7.06 -2.85 4.34
CA VAL A 250 7.69 -1.70 5.01
C VAL A 250 6.88 -0.42 4.78
N GLU A 251 6.56 -0.08 3.53
CA GLU A 251 5.71 1.07 3.24
C GLU A 251 4.22 0.72 3.29
N GLY A 252 3.84 -0.50 2.91
CA GLY A 252 2.43 -0.94 2.87
C GLY A 252 1.75 -0.97 4.22
N SER A 253 2.52 -1.04 5.31
CA SER A 253 1.99 -1.07 6.68
C SER A 253 2.04 0.28 7.39
N THR A 254 2.48 1.35 6.74
CA THR A 254 2.50 2.71 7.32
C THR A 254 1.09 3.32 7.38
N ALA A 255 0.13 2.58 7.91
CA ALA A 255 -1.26 2.97 7.98
C ALA A 255 -1.55 3.93 9.14
N ILE A 256 -2.65 4.66 9.01
CA ILE A 256 -3.21 5.53 10.06
C ILE A 256 -4.61 5.03 10.37
N THR A 257 -4.86 4.70 11.63
CA THR A 257 -6.17 4.26 12.12
C THR A 257 -6.83 5.37 12.92
N THR A 258 -8.05 5.74 12.57
CA THR A 258 -8.87 6.72 13.29
C THR A 258 -10.13 6.07 13.86
N VAL A 259 -10.57 6.56 15.00
CA VAL A 259 -11.85 6.20 15.65
C VAL A 259 -12.54 7.49 16.08
N ASP A 260 -13.52 7.90 15.31
CA ASP A 260 -14.25 9.14 15.54
C ASP A 260 -15.59 8.84 16.20
N ARG A 261 -15.90 9.56 17.29
CA ARG A 261 -17.23 9.51 17.90
C ARG A 261 -18.23 10.16 16.97
N VAL A 262 -19.33 9.46 16.70
CA VAL A 262 -20.45 9.93 15.91
C VAL A 262 -21.75 9.68 16.66
N ASP A 263 -22.84 10.30 16.23
CA ASP A 263 -24.14 10.10 16.88
C ASP A 263 -24.53 8.60 16.86
N GLY A 264 -24.71 8.04 18.06
CA GLY A 264 -25.10 6.64 18.28
C GLY A 264 -24.01 5.61 18.01
N GLY A 265 -22.72 6.01 18.01
CA GLY A 265 -21.64 5.06 17.86
C GLY A 265 -20.28 5.65 17.52
N VAL A 266 -19.54 4.93 16.66
CA VAL A 266 -18.22 5.34 16.16
C VAL A 266 -18.13 5.13 14.65
N TYR A 267 -17.31 5.96 14.01
CA TYR A 267 -16.79 5.71 12.66
C TYR A 267 -15.32 5.31 12.77
N VAL A 268 -14.98 4.14 12.30
CA VAL A 268 -13.59 3.64 12.33
C VAL A 268 -13.07 3.58 10.92
N ALA A 269 -11.89 4.15 10.70
CA ALA A 269 -11.26 4.16 9.39
C ALA A 269 -9.77 3.84 9.47
N VAL A 270 -9.26 3.29 8.37
CA VAL A 270 -7.83 3.11 8.13
C VAL A 270 -7.44 3.78 6.83
N THR A 271 -6.32 4.48 6.83
CA THR A 271 -5.70 5.02 5.62
C THR A 271 -4.37 4.32 5.41
N LEU A 272 -4.21 3.69 4.25
CA LEU A 272 -2.95 3.11 3.79
C LEU A 272 -2.38 4.02 2.70
N PRO A 273 -1.43 4.92 3.01
CA PRO A 273 -0.94 5.89 2.04
C PRO A 273 -0.12 5.27 0.91
N SER A 274 0.50 4.12 1.16
CA SER A 274 1.46 3.50 0.25
C SER A 274 1.25 2.00 0.18
N LEU A 275 0.41 1.55 -0.74
CA LEU A 275 0.15 0.13 -0.97
C LEU A 275 0.62 -0.28 -2.38
N PRO A 276 1.89 -0.73 -2.52
CA PRO A 276 2.44 -1.14 -3.82
C PRO A 276 2.05 -2.59 -4.13
N VAL A 277 0.92 -2.77 -4.78
CA VAL A 277 0.36 -4.08 -5.13
C VAL A 277 0.10 -4.22 -6.62
N GLY A 278 0.06 -5.47 -7.09
CA GLY A 278 -0.32 -5.83 -8.43
C GLY A 278 -0.91 -7.23 -8.49
N THR A 279 -1.58 -7.54 -9.59
CA THR A 279 -2.21 -8.85 -9.85
C THR A 279 -1.59 -9.56 -11.05
N VAL A 280 -0.65 -8.90 -11.73
CA VAL A 280 0.14 -9.47 -12.82
C VAL A 280 1.64 -9.29 -12.57
N GLY A 281 2.43 -10.23 -13.04
CA GLY A 281 3.90 -10.22 -12.96
C GLY A 281 4.46 -10.66 -11.61
N GLY A 282 5.76 -10.92 -11.57
CA GLY A 282 6.47 -11.35 -10.36
C GLY A 282 5.87 -12.59 -9.70
N GLY A 283 5.75 -12.57 -8.38
CA GLY A 283 5.23 -13.65 -7.56
C GLY A 283 3.76 -14.01 -7.79
N THR A 284 2.97 -13.10 -8.41
CA THR A 284 1.55 -13.35 -8.71
C THR A 284 1.33 -14.51 -9.69
N GLY A 285 2.37 -14.89 -10.43
CA GLY A 285 2.37 -16.03 -11.35
C GLY A 285 2.73 -17.37 -10.71
N VAL A 286 3.11 -17.40 -9.44
CA VAL A 286 3.33 -18.67 -8.70
C VAL A 286 1.98 -19.32 -8.44
N ASP A 287 1.86 -20.62 -8.67
CA ASP A 287 0.56 -21.31 -8.75
C ASP A 287 -0.31 -21.09 -7.49
N THR A 288 0.24 -21.32 -6.30
CA THR A 288 -0.51 -21.14 -5.04
C THR A 288 -0.91 -19.68 -4.78
N GLN A 289 -0.05 -18.73 -5.13
CA GLN A 289 -0.33 -17.31 -5.00
C GLN A 289 -1.37 -16.84 -6.01
N ARG A 290 -1.33 -17.37 -7.22
CA ARG A 290 -2.36 -17.12 -8.23
C ARG A 290 -3.72 -17.69 -7.82
N GLU A 291 -3.75 -18.87 -7.18
CA GLU A 291 -4.97 -19.45 -6.61
C GLU A 291 -5.54 -18.56 -5.49
N CYS A 292 -4.71 -18.00 -4.63
CA CYS A 292 -5.14 -17.02 -3.62
C CYS A 292 -5.74 -15.76 -4.25
N LEU A 293 -5.13 -15.21 -5.31
CA LEU A 293 -5.72 -14.11 -6.09
C LEU A 293 -7.04 -14.52 -6.76
N ALA A 294 -7.15 -15.77 -7.21
CA ALA A 294 -8.39 -16.29 -7.80
C ALA A 294 -9.52 -16.44 -6.76
N ILE A 295 -9.22 -16.81 -5.51
CA ILE A 295 -10.18 -16.78 -4.39
C ILE A 295 -10.76 -15.39 -4.20
N LEU A 296 -9.93 -14.35 -4.39
CA LEU A 296 -10.36 -12.95 -4.32
C LEU A 296 -11.03 -12.45 -5.62
N GLY A 297 -11.05 -13.26 -6.70
CA GLY A 297 -11.62 -12.87 -7.99
C GLY A 297 -10.76 -11.86 -8.76
N VAL A 298 -9.48 -11.69 -8.43
CA VAL A 298 -8.59 -10.65 -9.00
C VAL A 298 -7.31 -11.22 -9.64
N ALA A 299 -7.27 -12.50 -9.95
CA ALA A 299 -6.09 -13.10 -10.61
C ALA A 299 -5.94 -12.58 -12.05
N GLY A 300 -4.72 -12.16 -12.40
CA GLY A 300 -4.41 -11.64 -13.73
C GLY A 300 -4.78 -10.18 -13.95
N GLY A 301 -4.82 -9.74 -15.21
CA GLY A 301 -5.20 -8.37 -15.57
C GLY A 301 -6.71 -8.16 -15.56
N GLY A 302 -7.14 -6.97 -15.16
CA GLY A 302 -8.53 -6.56 -15.17
C GLY A 302 -8.99 -5.99 -16.53
N ASP A 303 -10.28 -5.82 -16.68
CA ASP A 303 -10.90 -5.14 -17.81
C ASP A 303 -11.90 -4.09 -17.29
N PRO A 304 -11.63 -2.81 -17.44
CA PRO A 304 -10.44 -2.17 -18.02
C PRO A 304 -9.11 -2.46 -17.28
N PRO A 305 -7.94 -2.32 -17.95
CA PRO A 305 -6.64 -2.52 -17.31
C PRO A 305 -6.47 -1.67 -16.04
N GLY A 306 -5.96 -2.31 -14.96
CA GLY A 306 -5.76 -1.69 -13.64
C GLY A 306 -6.87 -1.98 -12.64
N THR A 307 -8.03 -2.50 -13.09
CA THR A 307 -9.18 -2.75 -12.20
C THR A 307 -8.93 -3.85 -11.18
N HIS A 308 -8.21 -4.94 -11.55
CA HIS A 308 -7.92 -6.03 -10.63
C HIS A 308 -6.94 -5.60 -9.53
N ALA A 309 -5.87 -4.85 -9.88
CA ALA A 309 -4.94 -4.35 -8.87
C ALA A 309 -5.60 -3.34 -7.92
N LYS A 310 -6.52 -2.52 -8.41
CA LYS A 310 -7.33 -1.61 -7.60
C LYS A 310 -8.29 -2.37 -6.70
N ALA A 311 -9.02 -3.35 -7.23
CA ALA A 311 -9.88 -4.22 -6.43
C ALA A 311 -9.09 -4.94 -5.33
N PHE A 312 -7.91 -5.48 -5.66
CA PHE A 312 -7.03 -6.11 -4.67
C PHE A 312 -6.61 -5.13 -3.58
N ALA A 313 -6.24 -3.90 -3.92
CA ALA A 313 -5.88 -2.87 -2.96
C ALA A 313 -7.06 -2.51 -2.02
N GLU A 314 -8.27 -2.40 -2.54
CA GLU A 314 -9.48 -2.17 -1.74
C GLU A 314 -9.74 -3.33 -0.77
N ILE A 315 -9.57 -4.58 -1.23
CA ILE A 315 -9.73 -5.77 -0.37
C ILE A 315 -8.67 -5.79 0.74
N VAL A 316 -7.41 -5.45 0.44
CA VAL A 316 -6.34 -5.33 1.45
C VAL A 316 -6.69 -4.25 2.47
N GLY A 317 -7.16 -3.08 2.03
CA GLY A 317 -7.59 -1.99 2.91
C GLY A 317 -8.70 -2.41 3.87
N ALA A 318 -9.73 -3.09 3.36
CA ALA A 318 -10.81 -3.65 4.17
C ALA A 318 -10.31 -4.73 5.14
N GLY A 319 -9.36 -5.56 4.72
CA GLY A 319 -8.72 -6.57 5.56
C GLY A 319 -7.94 -5.95 6.73
N VAL A 320 -7.19 -4.87 6.46
CA VAL A 320 -6.49 -4.10 7.51
C VAL A 320 -7.49 -3.48 8.47
N LEU A 321 -8.57 -2.89 7.99
CA LEU A 321 -9.64 -2.36 8.85
C LEU A 321 -10.22 -3.45 9.77
N ALA A 322 -10.45 -4.65 9.27
CA ALA A 322 -10.92 -5.78 10.07
C ALA A 322 -9.91 -6.16 11.17
N GLY A 323 -8.62 -6.24 10.84
CA GLY A 323 -7.56 -6.50 11.80
C GLY A 323 -7.47 -5.42 12.89
N GLU A 324 -7.49 -4.15 12.50
CA GLU A 324 -7.43 -3.00 13.42
C GLU A 324 -8.62 -2.98 14.39
N LEU A 325 -9.83 -3.13 13.88
CA LEU A 325 -11.05 -3.20 14.70
C LEU A 325 -10.98 -4.33 15.73
N SER A 326 -10.54 -5.51 15.30
CA SER A 326 -10.46 -6.67 16.16
C SER A 326 -9.46 -6.46 17.29
N LEU A 327 -8.26 -5.93 16.99
CA LEU A 327 -7.25 -5.70 18.02
C LEU A 327 -7.61 -4.54 18.95
N LEU A 328 -8.12 -3.43 18.44
CA LEU A 328 -8.57 -2.31 19.28
C LEU A 328 -9.69 -2.74 20.24
N GLY A 329 -10.66 -3.53 19.75
CA GLY A 329 -11.71 -4.09 20.60
C GLY A 329 -11.17 -5.00 21.71
N ALA A 330 -10.20 -5.88 21.37
CA ALA A 330 -9.58 -6.77 22.37
C ALA A 330 -8.79 -6.00 23.44
N LEU A 331 -8.12 -4.91 23.04
CA LEU A 331 -7.39 -4.01 23.96
C LEU A 331 -8.37 -3.26 24.87
N ALA A 332 -9.42 -2.69 24.30
CA ALA A 332 -10.44 -1.94 25.03
C ALA A 332 -11.19 -2.82 26.04
N ALA A 333 -11.49 -4.06 25.67
CA ALA A 333 -12.11 -5.06 26.56
C ALA A 333 -11.13 -5.72 27.54
N GLN A 334 -9.83 -5.39 27.53
CA GLN A 334 -8.76 -5.98 28.34
C GLN A 334 -8.66 -7.51 28.22
N HIS A 335 -8.98 -8.07 27.05
CA HIS A 335 -9.01 -9.52 26.81
C HIS A 335 -7.67 -10.13 26.35
N LEU A 336 -6.61 -9.31 26.13
CA LEU A 336 -5.31 -9.79 25.64
C LEU A 336 -4.47 -10.56 26.68
N ALA A 337 -4.83 -10.48 27.95
CA ALA A 337 -4.10 -11.11 29.06
C ALA A 337 -4.83 -12.34 29.65
N ARG A 338 -5.81 -12.91 28.96
CA ARG A 338 -6.59 -14.06 29.40
C ARG A 338 -6.54 -15.20 28.43
#